data_5f621f36d6e405254be87aefbb94086f
#
_entry.id   5f621f36d6e405254be87aefbb94086f
#
_cell.length_a   1.000
_cell.length_b   1.000
_cell.length_c   1.000
_cell.angle_alpha   90.00
_cell.angle_beta   90.00
_cell.angle_gamma   90.00
#
_symmetry.space_group_name_H-M   'P 1'
#
loop_
_entity.id
_entity.type
_entity.pdbx_description
1 polymer ?
#
loop_
_entity_poly.entity_id
_entity_poly.type
_entity_poly.pdbx_seq_one_letter_code
_entity_poly.pdbx_strand_id
1 'polypeptide(L)'
;VAFCFIMRKYVYFILFITIGCTQKENTQPQEYEGPLQEGENVELSYTENQLIKVKMKAPLLYEFKTGDREFPKGIYLEFYDETGVLSSILRANHAYYFKSEDKWRARGKVEVVNQEKNEQLNTEELFWFPAKEEILSEKFVTIRQQQTILYGEGLEAKQDMSTYSILKPQGEIEIEEESSGPN
;
A
#
# COMPACT_ATOMS: atom_id res chain seq x y z
N VAL A 1 13.48 -84.78 16.76
CA VAL A 1 14.58 -83.80 16.71
C VAL A 1 14.38 -82.81 15.56
N ALA A 2 13.77 -83.25 14.41
CA ALA A 2 13.54 -82.32 13.23
C ALA A 2 12.45 -81.26 13.44
N PHE A 3 11.44 -81.48 14.29
CA PHE A 3 10.31 -80.55 14.52
C PHE A 3 10.72 -79.32 15.30
N CYS A 4 11.67 -79.41 16.17
CA CYS A 4 12.15 -78.32 16.98
C CYS A 4 12.96 -77.26 16.16
N PHE A 5 13.62 -77.68 15.07
CA PHE A 5 14.42 -76.79 14.21
C PHE A 5 13.56 -75.94 13.26
N ILE A 6 12.40 -76.45 12.87
CA ILE A 6 11.47 -75.73 11.98
C ILE A 6 10.75 -74.59 12.77
N MET A 7 10.30 -74.85 13.99
CA MET A 7 9.68 -73.85 14.83
C MET A 7 10.63 -72.68 15.17
N ARG A 8 11.93 -72.96 15.33
CA ARG A 8 12.94 -71.90 15.64
C ARG A 8 13.17 -70.94 14.45
N LYS A 9 13.04 -71.41 13.23
CA LYS A 9 13.10 -70.53 12.03
C LYS A 9 11.89 -69.62 11.91
N TYR A 10 10.70 -70.07 12.24
CA TYR A 10 9.48 -69.26 12.16
C TYR A 10 9.42 -68.19 13.27
N VAL A 11 9.98 -68.46 14.43
CA VAL A 11 10.06 -67.46 15.53
C VAL A 11 10.98 -66.30 15.16
N TYR A 12 12.09 -66.55 14.45
CA TYR A 12 12.96 -65.48 13.95
C TYR A 12 12.33 -64.71 12.78
N PHE A 13 11.50 -65.33 11.95
CA PHE A 13 10.81 -64.70 10.84
C PHE A 13 9.66 -63.76 11.35
N ILE A 14 8.99 -64.16 12.43
CA ILE A 14 7.94 -63.32 13.07
C ILE A 14 8.54 -62.13 13.82
N LEU A 15 9.74 -62.26 14.36
CA LEU A 15 10.40 -61.17 15.09
C LEU A 15 10.90 -60.03 14.18
N PHE A 16 11.02 -60.28 12.87
CA PHE A 16 11.52 -59.29 11.89
C PHE A 16 10.42 -58.35 11.33
N ILE A 17 9.11 -58.61 11.59
CA ILE A 17 7.98 -57.88 11.03
C ILE A 17 7.56 -56.68 11.90
N THR A 18 8.11 -56.46 13.10
CA THR A 18 7.63 -55.44 14.04
C THR A 18 8.43 -54.16 14.07
N ILE A 19 9.38 -53.88 13.17
CA ILE A 19 10.14 -52.63 13.11
C ILE A 19 9.66 -51.80 11.93
N GLY A 20 8.38 -51.51 11.89
CA GLY A 20 7.74 -50.57 11.00
C GLY A 20 7.11 -49.41 11.74
N CYS A 21 7.86 -48.76 12.64
CA CYS A 21 7.45 -47.47 13.17
C CYS A 21 7.75 -46.40 12.11
N THR A 22 6.80 -46.12 11.22
CA THR A 22 6.79 -44.89 10.45
C THR A 22 6.61 -43.76 11.45
N GLN A 23 7.68 -43.02 11.77
CA GLN A 23 7.57 -41.70 12.35
C GLN A 23 6.74 -40.86 11.35
N LYS A 24 5.48 -40.57 11.70
CA LYS A 24 4.78 -39.46 11.11
C LYS A 24 5.62 -38.24 11.47
N GLU A 25 6.32 -37.68 10.49
CA GLU A 25 6.81 -36.31 10.61
C GLU A 25 5.60 -35.46 11.01
N ASN A 26 5.67 -34.93 12.21
CA ASN A 26 4.67 -34.01 12.72
C ASN A 26 4.93 -32.65 12.02
N THR A 27 4.66 -32.60 10.72
CA THR A 27 4.69 -31.37 9.94
C THR A 27 3.54 -30.54 10.50
N GLN A 28 3.85 -29.64 11.41
CA GLN A 28 2.89 -28.62 11.81
C GLN A 28 2.40 -27.94 10.55
N PRO A 29 1.10 -27.83 10.34
CA PRO A 29 0.58 -27.12 9.17
C PRO A 29 1.19 -25.71 9.18
N GLN A 30 1.98 -25.41 8.16
CA GLN A 30 2.51 -24.07 7.99
C GLN A 30 1.32 -23.14 7.83
N GLU A 31 1.16 -22.16 8.72
CA GLU A 31 0.07 -21.21 8.64
C GLU A 31 0.20 -20.46 7.31
N TYR A 32 -0.90 -20.39 6.57
CA TYR A 32 -0.94 -19.67 5.31
C TYR A 32 -0.91 -18.16 5.59
N GLU A 33 0.15 -17.49 5.16
CA GLU A 33 0.38 -16.04 5.33
C GLU A 33 -0.02 -15.22 4.09
N GLY A 34 -0.44 -15.88 3.03
CA GLY A 34 -0.86 -15.21 1.80
C GLY A 34 -2.22 -14.51 1.90
N PRO A 35 -2.63 -13.83 0.82
CA PRO A 35 -3.93 -13.14 0.78
C PRO A 35 -5.09 -14.14 0.87
N LEU A 36 -6.12 -13.79 1.65
CA LEU A 36 -7.36 -14.56 1.72
C LEU A 36 -8.28 -14.30 0.53
N GLN A 37 -8.21 -13.10 -0.03
CA GLN A 37 -9.02 -12.70 -1.17
C GLN A 37 -8.14 -11.96 -2.18
N GLU A 38 -8.47 -12.15 -3.44
CA GLU A 38 -7.88 -11.45 -4.58
C GLU A 38 -8.99 -10.82 -5.41
N GLY A 39 -8.82 -9.55 -5.79
CA GLY A 39 -9.74 -8.83 -6.67
C GLY A 39 -9.00 -8.25 -7.86
N GLU A 40 -9.51 -8.47 -9.06
CA GLU A 40 -9.00 -7.86 -10.28
C GLU A 40 -9.90 -6.70 -10.74
N ASN A 41 -9.28 -5.64 -11.27
CA ASN A 41 -9.97 -4.44 -11.78
C ASN A 41 -10.97 -3.88 -10.78
N VAL A 42 -10.50 -3.67 -9.55
CA VAL A 42 -11.32 -3.25 -8.42
C VAL A 42 -11.65 -1.77 -8.54
N GLU A 43 -12.93 -1.44 -8.35
CA GLU A 43 -13.40 -0.06 -8.15
C GLU A 43 -14.14 0.01 -6.81
N LEU A 44 -13.70 0.93 -5.93
CA LEU A 44 -14.32 1.18 -4.63
C LEU A 44 -14.68 2.65 -4.51
N SER A 45 -15.79 2.94 -3.81
CA SER A 45 -16.20 4.30 -3.50
C SER A 45 -16.51 4.42 -2.02
N TYR A 46 -15.92 5.42 -1.38
CA TYR A 46 -16.29 5.83 -0.03
C TYR A 46 -17.27 6.99 -0.12
N THR A 47 -18.40 6.85 0.55
CA THR A 47 -19.49 7.83 0.54
C THR A 47 -19.79 8.26 1.96
N GLU A 48 -19.88 9.57 2.16
CA GLU A 48 -20.28 10.18 3.42
C GLU A 48 -21.33 11.25 3.16
N ASN A 49 -22.40 11.30 3.98
CA ASN A 49 -23.52 12.24 3.81
C ASN A 49 -24.10 12.24 2.38
N GLN A 50 -24.22 11.04 1.76
CA GLN A 50 -24.73 10.82 0.41
C GLN A 50 -23.83 11.39 -0.73
N LEU A 51 -22.65 11.93 -0.40
CA LEU A 51 -21.66 12.40 -1.35
C LEU A 51 -20.48 11.43 -1.40
N ILE A 52 -19.99 11.20 -2.60
CA ILE A 52 -18.73 10.44 -2.77
C ILE A 52 -17.59 11.33 -2.31
N LYS A 53 -16.79 10.82 -1.38
CA LYS A 53 -15.58 11.47 -0.88
C LYS A 53 -14.31 10.95 -1.52
N VAL A 54 -14.27 9.65 -1.79
CA VAL A 54 -13.12 9.01 -2.44
C VAL A 54 -13.61 7.96 -3.42
N LYS A 55 -13.03 7.94 -4.61
CA LYS A 55 -13.10 6.80 -5.54
C LYS A 55 -11.72 6.22 -5.72
N MET A 56 -11.65 4.90 -5.73
CA MET A 56 -10.43 4.15 -5.92
C MET A 56 -10.57 3.18 -7.08
N LYS A 57 -9.51 3.08 -7.90
CA LYS A 57 -9.34 2.06 -8.93
C LYS A 57 -8.00 1.38 -8.76
N ALA A 58 -7.99 0.07 -8.86
CA ALA A 58 -6.77 -0.73 -8.81
C ALA A 58 -6.87 -1.96 -9.73
N PRO A 59 -5.82 -2.27 -10.51
CA PRO A 59 -5.81 -3.45 -11.36
C PRO A 59 -5.84 -4.77 -10.57
N LEU A 60 -5.27 -4.77 -9.35
CA LEU A 60 -5.16 -5.94 -8.50
C LEU A 60 -5.21 -5.52 -7.03
N LEU A 61 -6.00 -6.25 -6.23
CA LEU A 61 -6.14 -6.13 -4.79
C LEU A 61 -5.90 -7.47 -4.14
N TYR A 62 -5.05 -7.51 -3.11
CA TYR A 62 -4.94 -8.60 -2.14
C TYR A 62 -5.50 -8.15 -0.79
N GLU A 63 -6.36 -8.97 -0.19
CA GLU A 63 -6.84 -8.76 1.18
C GLU A 63 -6.33 -9.88 2.07
N PHE A 64 -5.69 -9.52 3.19
CA PHE A 64 -5.09 -10.43 4.14
C PHE A 64 -6.01 -10.73 5.33
N LYS A 65 -5.71 -11.79 6.08
CA LYS A 65 -6.45 -12.20 7.29
C LYS A 65 -6.55 -11.08 8.35
N THR A 66 -5.56 -10.20 8.42
CA THR A 66 -5.54 -9.02 9.30
C THR A 66 -6.54 -7.95 8.86
N GLY A 67 -7.04 -8.03 7.63
CA GLY A 67 -7.83 -6.99 6.96
C GLY A 67 -6.98 -5.90 6.32
N ASP A 68 -5.65 -6.07 6.31
CA ASP A 68 -4.75 -5.26 5.52
C ASP A 68 -4.98 -5.52 4.03
N ARG A 69 -4.66 -4.54 3.21
CA ARG A 69 -4.83 -4.64 1.76
C ARG A 69 -3.57 -4.20 1.04
N GLU A 70 -3.22 -4.92 0.00
CA GLU A 70 -2.11 -4.59 -0.89
C GLU A 70 -2.60 -4.40 -2.32
N PHE A 71 -2.03 -3.42 -3.00
CA PHE A 71 -2.32 -3.06 -4.38
C PHE A 71 -1.01 -3.13 -5.18
N PRO A 72 -0.57 -4.35 -5.58
CA PRO A 72 0.77 -4.57 -6.13
C PRO A 72 0.97 -4.03 -7.55
N LYS A 73 -0.11 -3.72 -8.26
CA LYS A 73 -0.09 -3.17 -9.62
C LYS A 73 -0.49 -1.71 -9.70
N GLY A 74 -0.41 -1.02 -8.55
CA GLY A 74 -0.71 0.40 -8.44
C GLY A 74 -2.12 0.73 -8.01
N ILE A 75 -2.34 2.01 -7.76
CA ILE A 75 -3.59 2.59 -7.28
C ILE A 75 -3.83 3.93 -7.95
N TYR A 76 -5.10 4.24 -8.17
CA TYR A 76 -5.60 5.52 -8.63
C TYR A 76 -6.73 5.96 -7.69
N LEU A 77 -6.58 7.12 -7.04
CA LEU A 77 -7.55 7.70 -6.12
C LEU A 77 -8.03 9.04 -6.65
N GLU A 78 -9.31 9.28 -6.54
CA GLU A 78 -9.96 10.58 -6.74
C GLU A 78 -10.54 11.05 -5.41
N PHE A 79 -10.14 12.23 -4.96
CA PHE A 79 -10.69 12.88 -3.77
C PHE A 79 -11.67 13.97 -4.18
N TYR A 80 -12.81 14.00 -3.51
CA TYR A 80 -13.87 14.95 -3.77
C TYR A 80 -14.10 15.84 -2.55
N ASP A 81 -14.36 17.12 -2.78
CA ASP A 81 -14.67 18.09 -1.73
C ASP A 81 -16.06 17.87 -1.11
N GLU A 82 -16.44 18.78 -0.21
CA GLU A 82 -17.75 18.72 0.45
C GLU A 82 -18.93 18.97 -0.49
N THR A 83 -18.68 19.53 -1.65
CA THR A 83 -19.71 19.81 -2.69
C THR A 83 -19.80 18.69 -3.73
N GLY A 84 -18.89 17.69 -3.66
CA GLY A 84 -18.80 16.58 -4.61
C GLY A 84 -17.99 16.92 -5.87
N VAL A 85 -17.20 18.00 -5.83
CA VAL A 85 -16.29 18.37 -6.92
C VAL A 85 -14.95 17.68 -6.72
N LEU A 86 -14.35 17.18 -7.80
CA LEU A 86 -13.03 16.56 -7.81
C LEU A 86 -11.97 17.57 -7.38
N SER A 87 -11.37 17.37 -6.20
CA SER A 87 -10.36 18.25 -5.61
C SER A 87 -8.94 17.82 -5.93
N SER A 88 -8.64 16.52 -5.79
CA SER A 88 -7.31 16.00 -6.09
C SER A 88 -7.33 14.56 -6.59
N ILE A 89 -6.23 14.16 -7.23
CA ILE A 89 -5.99 12.81 -7.73
C ILE A 89 -4.66 12.33 -7.16
N LEU A 90 -4.62 11.08 -6.67
CA LEU A 90 -3.39 10.39 -6.27
C LEU A 90 -3.16 9.16 -7.14
N ARG A 91 -1.93 8.97 -7.58
CA ARG A 91 -1.46 7.78 -8.31
C ARG A 91 -0.19 7.25 -7.68
N ALA A 92 -0.03 5.93 -7.70
CA ALA A 92 1.21 5.26 -7.30
C ALA A 92 1.32 3.89 -7.97
N ASN A 93 2.55 3.38 -8.12
CA ASN A 93 2.80 2.07 -8.69
C ASN A 93 2.47 0.92 -7.73
N HIS A 94 2.42 1.20 -6.44
CA HIS A 94 2.12 0.25 -5.38
C HIS A 94 1.45 0.97 -4.21
N ALA A 95 0.49 0.33 -3.54
CA ALA A 95 -0.05 0.84 -2.30
C ALA A 95 -0.33 -0.28 -1.31
N TYR A 96 -0.36 0.08 -0.03
CA TYR A 96 -0.68 -0.80 1.07
C TYR A 96 -1.57 -0.06 2.08
N TYR A 97 -2.63 -0.70 2.54
CA TYR A 97 -3.50 -0.21 3.60
C TYR A 97 -3.31 -1.03 4.87
N PHE A 98 -2.92 -0.37 5.95
CA PHE A 98 -2.77 -0.93 7.29
C PHE A 98 -4.07 -0.71 8.08
N LYS A 99 -4.90 -1.73 8.18
CA LYS A 99 -6.22 -1.63 8.81
C LYS A 99 -6.16 -1.21 10.28
N SER A 100 -5.18 -1.74 11.02
CA SER A 100 -5.03 -1.45 12.45
C SER A 100 -4.67 0.01 12.74
N GLU A 101 -4.06 0.70 11.79
CA GLU A 101 -3.60 2.08 11.91
C GLU A 101 -4.47 3.07 11.13
N ASP A 102 -5.41 2.57 10.34
CA ASP A 102 -6.18 3.35 9.34
C ASP A 102 -5.26 4.24 8.50
N LYS A 103 -4.19 3.63 8.00
CA LYS A 103 -3.11 4.31 7.30
C LYS A 103 -2.85 3.66 5.95
N TRP A 104 -2.68 4.49 4.94
CA TRP A 104 -2.25 4.08 3.61
C TRP A 104 -0.79 4.44 3.37
N ARG A 105 -0.08 3.59 2.64
CA ARG A 105 1.26 3.86 2.12
C ARG A 105 1.26 3.67 0.61
N ALA A 106 1.51 4.74 -0.12
CA ALA A 106 1.73 4.74 -1.56
C ALA A 106 3.23 4.76 -1.86
N ARG A 107 3.69 3.99 -2.85
CA ARG A 107 5.11 3.89 -3.22
C ARG A 107 5.31 3.80 -4.72
N GLY A 108 6.47 4.30 -5.16
CA GLY A 108 6.93 4.25 -6.55
C GLY A 108 6.14 5.21 -7.44
N LYS A 109 6.80 6.27 -7.89
CA LYS A 109 6.23 7.33 -8.74
C LYS A 109 4.89 7.84 -8.18
N VAL A 110 4.90 8.19 -6.90
CA VAL A 110 3.72 8.79 -6.27
C VAL A 110 3.52 10.19 -6.84
N GLU A 111 2.33 10.43 -7.33
CA GLU A 111 1.88 11.70 -7.89
C GLU A 111 0.59 12.13 -7.20
N VAL A 112 0.52 13.36 -6.72
CA VAL A 112 -0.73 13.99 -6.25
C VAL A 112 -0.94 15.27 -7.05
N VAL A 113 -2.12 15.40 -7.66
CA VAL A 113 -2.49 16.57 -8.46
C VAL A 113 -3.69 17.25 -7.84
N ASN A 114 -3.51 18.51 -7.40
CA ASN A 114 -4.61 19.40 -7.07
C ASN A 114 -5.25 19.92 -8.35
N GLN A 115 -6.55 19.71 -8.52
CA GLN A 115 -7.26 20.05 -9.76
C GLN A 115 -7.60 21.53 -9.83
N GLU A 116 -7.84 22.19 -8.71
CA GLU A 116 -8.20 23.61 -8.66
C GLU A 116 -6.99 24.51 -8.96
N LYS A 117 -5.86 24.25 -8.28
CA LYS A 117 -4.64 25.05 -8.40
C LYS A 117 -3.73 24.59 -9.52
N ASN A 118 -4.00 23.43 -10.13
CA ASN A 118 -3.13 22.77 -11.11
C ASN A 118 -1.70 22.58 -10.57
N GLU A 119 -1.59 22.17 -9.30
CA GLU A 119 -0.34 21.88 -8.63
C GLU A 119 -0.10 20.38 -8.61
N GLN A 120 1.14 19.97 -8.81
CA GLN A 120 1.54 18.56 -8.86
C GLN A 120 2.67 18.28 -7.88
N LEU A 121 2.42 17.38 -6.93
CA LEU A 121 3.41 16.78 -6.05
C LEU A 121 3.92 15.46 -6.65
N ASN A 122 5.23 15.26 -6.63
CA ASN A 122 5.87 13.98 -6.96
C ASN A 122 6.80 13.56 -5.83
N THR A 123 6.76 12.25 -5.48
CA THR A 123 7.64 11.64 -4.48
C THR A 123 7.75 10.12 -4.71
N GLU A 124 8.65 9.44 -4.02
CA GLU A 124 8.80 7.99 -4.06
C GLU A 124 7.94 7.24 -3.03
N GLU A 125 7.55 7.90 -1.94
CA GLU A 125 6.71 7.32 -0.91
C GLU A 125 5.86 8.40 -0.23
N LEU A 126 4.61 8.05 0.05
CA LEU A 126 3.67 8.94 0.71
C LEU A 126 2.76 8.12 1.62
N PHE A 127 2.50 8.64 2.82
CA PHE A 127 1.52 8.13 3.75
C PHE A 127 0.26 9.01 3.71
N TRP A 128 -0.90 8.38 3.69
CA TRP A 128 -2.19 9.05 3.80
C TRP A 128 -2.94 8.55 5.03
N PHE A 129 -3.47 9.50 5.80
CA PHE A 129 -4.24 9.28 7.02
C PHE A 129 -5.67 9.78 6.79
N PRO A 130 -6.62 8.91 6.40
CA PRO A 130 -7.99 9.30 6.03
C PRO A 130 -8.70 10.11 7.12
N ALA A 131 -8.62 9.64 8.38
CA ALA A 131 -9.28 10.28 9.52
C ALA A 131 -8.81 11.74 9.81
N LYS A 132 -7.63 12.11 9.32
CA LYS A 132 -7.05 13.46 9.47
C LYS A 132 -7.12 14.27 8.17
N GLU A 133 -7.44 13.60 7.07
CA GLU A 133 -7.35 14.17 5.71
C GLU A 133 -5.95 14.72 5.40
N GLU A 134 -4.91 14.00 5.86
CA GLU A 134 -3.51 14.43 5.77
C GLU A 134 -2.67 13.44 4.99
N ILE A 135 -1.70 13.97 4.25
CA ILE A 135 -0.64 13.22 3.59
C ILE A 135 0.72 13.66 4.12
N LEU A 136 1.61 12.68 4.30
CA LEU A 136 2.98 12.88 4.77
C LEU A 136 3.96 12.18 3.85
N SER A 137 5.13 12.76 3.66
CA SER A 137 6.27 12.10 3.04
C SER A 137 7.55 12.42 3.82
N GLU A 138 8.41 11.43 4.02
CA GLU A 138 9.75 11.59 4.55
C GLU A 138 10.81 11.62 3.43
N LYS A 139 10.38 11.41 2.20
CA LYS A 139 11.23 11.33 1.02
C LYS A 139 11.42 12.69 0.38
N PHE A 140 12.29 12.73 -0.61
CA PHE A 140 12.42 13.88 -1.48
C PHE A 140 11.10 14.14 -2.20
N VAL A 141 10.68 15.39 -2.20
CA VAL A 141 9.44 15.85 -2.85
C VAL A 141 9.73 16.94 -3.85
N THR A 142 8.96 16.98 -4.91
CA THR A 142 8.93 18.06 -5.88
C THR A 142 7.49 18.51 -6.06
N ILE A 143 7.25 19.80 -5.88
CA ILE A 143 5.93 20.41 -6.12
C ILE A 143 6.07 21.39 -7.28
N ARG A 144 5.35 21.13 -8.35
CA ARG A 144 5.27 22.00 -9.52
C ARG A 144 4.03 22.85 -9.41
N GLN A 145 4.21 24.17 -9.52
CA GLN A 145 3.18 25.17 -9.52
C GLN A 145 3.42 26.10 -10.72
N GLN A 146 2.53 26.09 -11.68
CA GLN A 146 2.68 26.93 -12.89
C GLN A 146 4.14 26.95 -13.42
N GLN A 147 4.89 28.04 -13.18
CA GLN A 147 6.28 28.20 -13.62
C GLN A 147 7.32 27.95 -12.52
N THR A 148 6.86 27.67 -11.29
CA THR A 148 7.73 27.47 -10.13
C THR A 148 7.83 26.00 -9.77
N ILE A 149 9.02 25.54 -9.40
CA ILE A 149 9.25 24.21 -8.84
C ILE A 149 9.82 24.38 -7.44
N LEU A 150 9.11 23.86 -6.46
CA LEU A 150 9.56 23.76 -5.09
C LEU A 150 10.02 22.32 -4.84
N TYR A 151 11.11 22.12 -4.12
CA TYR A 151 11.58 20.79 -3.79
C TYR A 151 12.33 20.76 -2.46
N GLY A 152 12.40 19.57 -1.86
CA GLY A 152 13.08 19.34 -0.60
C GLY A 152 12.83 17.95 -0.03
N GLU A 153 13.24 17.72 1.20
CA GLU A 153 12.99 16.48 1.93
C GLU A 153 11.89 16.65 2.97
N GLY A 154 10.93 15.73 2.95
CA GLY A 154 9.80 15.72 3.86
C GLY A 154 8.69 16.70 3.46
N LEU A 155 7.45 16.24 3.60
CA LEU A 155 6.24 16.99 3.32
C LEU A 155 5.18 16.67 4.36
N GLU A 156 4.46 17.69 4.79
CA GLU A 156 3.17 17.59 5.46
C GLU A 156 2.16 18.40 4.66
N ALA A 157 1.02 17.80 4.30
CA ALA A 157 0.01 18.45 3.48
C ALA A 157 -1.39 17.95 3.79
N LYS A 158 -2.41 18.72 3.42
CA LYS A 158 -3.78 18.20 3.30
C LYS A 158 -3.88 17.29 2.08
N GLN A 159 -4.78 16.30 2.13
CA GLN A 159 -4.95 15.31 1.05
C GLN A 159 -5.34 15.94 -0.29
N ASP A 160 -5.99 17.10 -0.27
CA ASP A 160 -6.36 17.90 -1.42
C ASP A 160 -5.26 18.88 -1.87
N MET A 161 -4.10 18.90 -1.19
CA MET A 161 -3.01 19.84 -1.42
C MET A 161 -3.40 21.31 -1.24
N SER A 162 -4.49 21.62 -0.54
CA SER A 162 -4.92 23.00 -0.27
C SER A 162 -3.89 23.78 0.55
N THR A 163 -3.23 23.08 1.47
CA THR A 163 -2.09 23.59 2.25
C THR A 163 -1.02 22.53 2.39
N TYR A 164 0.24 22.94 2.36
CA TYR A 164 1.37 22.04 2.55
C TYR A 164 2.59 22.78 3.12
N SER A 165 3.53 22.00 3.68
CA SER A 165 4.83 22.46 4.17
C SER A 165 5.91 21.45 3.76
N ILE A 166 6.97 21.92 3.11
CA ILE A 166 8.19 21.15 2.89
C ILE A 166 9.08 21.30 4.11
N LEU A 167 9.42 20.18 4.77
CA LEU A 167 10.13 20.22 6.07
C LEU A 167 11.56 20.70 5.94
N LYS A 168 12.26 20.32 4.87
CA LYS A 168 13.62 20.73 4.54
C LYS A 168 13.67 21.24 3.10
N PRO A 169 13.22 22.45 2.82
CA PRO A 169 13.21 22.97 1.46
C PRO A 169 14.65 23.09 0.92
N GLN A 170 14.81 22.77 -0.35
CA GLN A 170 16.07 22.87 -1.08
C GLN A 170 15.81 23.60 -2.38
N GLY A 171 16.70 24.56 -2.76
CA GLY A 171 16.59 25.27 -4.03
C GLY A 171 16.32 26.77 -3.87
N GLU A 172 16.60 27.50 -4.94
CA GLU A 172 16.29 28.92 -5.05
C GLU A 172 14.82 29.09 -5.46
N ILE A 173 14.10 29.93 -4.74
CA ILE A 173 12.77 30.37 -5.15
C ILE A 173 13.02 31.47 -6.18
N GLU A 174 12.74 31.23 -7.47
CA GLU A 174 12.67 32.33 -8.45
C GLU A 174 11.43 33.16 -8.10
N ILE A 175 11.67 34.33 -7.49
CA ILE A 175 10.66 35.36 -7.34
C ILE A 175 10.70 36.16 -8.64
N GLU A 176 9.71 36.01 -9.50
CA GLU A 176 9.51 36.99 -10.58
C GLU A 176 9.21 38.33 -9.93
N GLU A 177 10.19 39.27 -9.96
CA GLU A 177 9.93 40.66 -9.65
C GLU A 177 8.96 41.17 -10.73
N GLU A 178 7.73 41.49 -10.31
CA GLU A 178 6.85 42.31 -11.15
C GLU A 178 7.63 43.55 -11.57
N SER A 179 8.04 43.63 -12.84
CA SER A 179 8.64 44.81 -13.39
C SER A 179 7.57 45.92 -13.36
N SER A 180 7.60 46.71 -12.31
CA SER A 180 6.93 48.01 -12.28
C SER A 180 7.58 48.87 -13.36
N GLY A 181 7.00 48.86 -14.54
CA GLY A 181 7.38 49.75 -15.63
C GLY A 181 7.25 51.20 -15.16
N PRO A 182 8.20 52.05 -15.52
CA PRO A 182 8.11 53.47 -15.19
C PRO A 182 6.97 54.12 -16.03
N ASN A 183 6.20 54.93 -15.33
CA ASN A 183 5.26 55.90 -15.97
C ASN A 183 5.98 56.85 -16.90
#